data_9d3bce5a59f4eaaae92fa34159f92536
#
_entry.id   9d3bce5a59f4eaaae92fa34159f92536
#
_cell.length_a   1.000
_cell.length_b   1.000
_cell.length_c   1.000
_cell.angle_alpha   90.00
_cell.angle_beta   90.00
_cell.angle_gamma   90.00
#
_symmetry.space_group_name_H-M   'P 1'
#
loop_
_entity.id
_entity.type
_entity.pdbx_description
1 polymer ?
#
loop_
_entity_poly.entity_id
_entity_poly.type
_entity_poly.pdbx_seq_one_letter_code
_entity_poly.pdbx_strand_id
1 'polypeptide(L)'
;MSNVPKSAGPPPPPASGSSFLGCAFALSFALNLLGGVVVLVLCFAAFLMPKRDSIRLTEQHYAGKSSAEDKVAIITLDGVILEGLLGYAHKQIEQAAADEHVKAVVLRINSPGGSITASDDLHRRLTELRDGNSKKNRDPRPLIVSMGGMAASGGYYIAMPGTILFAERTTITGSIGVYASFLNVKELGKTYGVAMNTIKQGQIKDSGSPFGEMTAHERQVWQDMIDDAYQRFVEVVEKGRPMLVGGKLLEAVSVTPVQAGPNFLKKEEGKPKPYKRYLADGGVWTAEKALKHKLIDKIGTLDDAVQEAHDKAGLGDDYQVIKYTRPSTLLELLGVSGQSHAPPSGFVLDPACLEAGFAPRLWYLAPGAQVSGLFAAMRESQP
;
A
#
# COMPACT_ATOMS: atom_id res chain seq x y z
N MET A 1 -15.98 -64.32 92.48
CA MET A 1 -14.91 -63.33 92.10
C MET A 1 -15.27 -62.79 90.74
N SER A 2 -15.84 -61.60 90.69
CA SER A 2 -16.42 -60.99 89.52
C SER A 2 -15.37 -60.12 88.82
N ASN A 3 -15.11 -60.41 87.55
CA ASN A 3 -14.27 -59.60 86.67
C ASN A 3 -15.16 -58.45 86.12
N VAL A 4 -14.85 -57.20 86.47
CA VAL A 4 -15.43 -56.00 85.88
C VAL A 4 -14.48 -55.55 84.75
N PRO A 5 -14.98 -55.37 83.51
CA PRO A 5 -14.14 -54.81 82.46
C PRO A 5 -13.96 -53.30 82.60
N LYS A 6 -12.74 -52.81 82.40
CA LYS A 6 -12.38 -51.36 82.40
C LYS A 6 -13.04 -50.69 81.19
N SER A 7 -13.74 -49.60 81.44
CA SER A 7 -14.33 -48.73 80.43
C SER A 7 -13.26 -48.07 79.51
N ALA A 8 -13.45 -48.12 78.26
CA ALA A 8 -12.63 -47.41 77.25
C ALA A 8 -12.85 -45.88 77.40
N GLY A 9 -11.76 -45.15 77.39
CA GLY A 9 -11.81 -43.70 77.47
C GLY A 9 -12.37 -43.08 76.16
N PRO A 10 -12.83 -41.80 76.20
CA PRO A 10 -13.44 -41.16 75.01
C PRO A 10 -12.45 -41.03 73.85
N PRO A 11 -12.98 -41.08 72.64
CA PRO A 11 -12.15 -40.95 71.44
C PRO A 11 -11.51 -39.54 71.34
N PRO A 12 -10.35 -39.38 70.69
CA PRO A 12 -9.72 -38.07 70.55
C PRO A 12 -10.57 -37.19 69.65
N PRO A 13 -10.54 -35.87 69.90
CA PRO A 13 -11.30 -34.90 69.09
C PRO A 13 -10.80 -34.93 67.59
N PRO A 14 -11.67 -34.71 66.61
CA PRO A 14 -11.27 -34.68 65.21
C PRO A 14 -10.28 -33.55 64.96
N ALA A 15 -9.22 -33.87 64.21
CA ALA A 15 -8.22 -32.90 63.82
C ALA A 15 -8.87 -31.74 63.05
N SER A 16 -8.60 -30.51 63.49
CA SER A 16 -9.19 -29.28 62.93
C SER A 16 -8.72 -29.09 61.47
N GLY A 17 -9.58 -29.44 60.51
CA GLY A 17 -9.38 -29.21 59.07
C GLY A 17 -9.51 -27.71 58.65
N SER A 18 -9.56 -26.78 59.62
CA SER A 18 -9.84 -25.36 59.36
C SER A 18 -8.65 -24.54 58.82
N SER A 19 -7.43 -25.02 58.99
CA SER A 19 -6.24 -24.29 58.49
C SER A 19 -6.01 -24.41 56.99
N PHE A 20 -6.33 -25.56 56.41
CA PHE A 20 -6.15 -25.77 54.94
C PHE A 20 -7.15 -24.99 54.10
N LEU A 21 -8.41 -24.93 54.52
CA LEU A 21 -9.45 -24.13 53.87
C LEU A 21 -9.13 -22.64 53.96
N GLY A 22 -8.68 -22.13 55.10
CA GLY A 22 -8.26 -20.75 55.27
C GLY A 22 -7.09 -20.34 54.37
N CYS A 23 -6.08 -21.21 54.23
CA CYS A 23 -4.96 -20.96 53.29
C CYS A 23 -5.42 -20.98 51.83
N ALA A 24 -6.34 -21.88 51.45
CA ALA A 24 -6.87 -21.93 50.07
C ALA A 24 -7.71 -20.68 49.76
N PHE A 25 -8.53 -20.19 50.70
CA PHE A 25 -9.29 -18.93 50.51
C PHE A 25 -8.36 -17.71 50.46
N ALA A 26 -7.32 -17.64 51.28
CA ALA A 26 -6.36 -16.55 51.25
C ALA A 26 -5.57 -16.52 49.95
N LEU A 27 -5.14 -17.70 49.43
CA LEU A 27 -4.46 -17.81 48.14
C LEU A 27 -5.37 -17.40 46.98
N SER A 28 -6.62 -17.86 46.98
CA SER A 28 -7.62 -17.49 45.96
C SER A 28 -7.91 -15.99 45.95
N PHE A 29 -8.05 -15.40 47.16
CA PHE A 29 -8.27 -13.96 47.32
C PHE A 29 -7.04 -13.16 46.82
N ALA A 30 -5.82 -13.57 47.15
CA ALA A 30 -4.60 -12.94 46.67
C ALA A 30 -4.44 -13.04 45.15
N LEU A 31 -4.81 -14.19 44.54
CA LEU A 31 -4.77 -14.37 43.09
C LEU A 31 -5.80 -13.48 42.37
N ASN A 32 -7.01 -13.37 42.93
CA ASN A 32 -8.04 -12.49 42.37
C ASN A 32 -7.67 -11.00 42.54
N LEU A 33 -7.07 -10.61 43.64
CA LEU A 33 -6.57 -9.25 43.87
C LEU A 33 -5.45 -8.92 42.87
N LEU A 34 -4.50 -9.84 42.64
CA LEU A 34 -3.42 -9.70 41.68
C LEU A 34 -3.98 -9.62 40.25
N GLY A 35 -4.95 -10.48 39.91
CA GLY A 35 -5.65 -10.45 38.63
C GLY A 35 -6.38 -9.12 38.41
N GLY A 36 -7.07 -8.61 39.43
CA GLY A 36 -7.73 -7.30 39.39
C GLY A 36 -6.74 -6.14 39.17
N VAL A 37 -5.60 -6.18 39.86
CA VAL A 37 -4.53 -5.18 39.65
C VAL A 37 -3.96 -5.25 38.23
N VAL A 38 -3.71 -6.45 37.72
CA VAL A 38 -3.23 -6.63 36.34
C VAL A 38 -4.25 -6.09 35.33
N VAL A 39 -5.54 -6.40 35.49
CA VAL A 39 -6.60 -5.87 34.63
C VAL A 39 -6.69 -4.34 34.72
N LEU A 40 -6.59 -3.76 35.91
CA LEU A 40 -6.56 -2.31 36.10
C LEU A 40 -5.35 -1.66 35.43
N VAL A 41 -4.17 -2.27 35.53
CA VAL A 41 -2.95 -1.79 34.87
C VAL A 41 -3.10 -1.88 33.35
N LEU A 42 -3.67 -2.96 32.84
CA LEU A 42 -3.92 -3.13 31.40
C LEU A 42 -4.96 -2.13 30.89
N CYS A 43 -6.05 -1.90 31.64
CA CYS A 43 -7.06 -0.90 31.30
C CYS A 43 -6.48 0.53 31.35
N PHE A 44 -5.66 0.82 32.36
CA PHE A 44 -4.97 2.10 32.47
C PHE A 44 -3.93 2.30 31.35
N ALA A 45 -3.17 1.26 31.03
CA ALA A 45 -2.26 1.26 29.89
C ALA A 45 -3.01 1.46 28.56
N ALA A 46 -4.17 0.79 28.37
CA ALA A 46 -5.02 0.97 27.21
C ALA A 46 -5.64 2.38 27.14
N PHE A 47 -5.97 2.98 28.31
CA PHE A 47 -6.45 4.36 28.39
C PHE A 47 -5.36 5.39 28.07
N LEU A 48 -4.11 5.12 28.44
CA LEU A 48 -2.94 5.94 28.12
C LEU A 48 -2.41 5.72 26.71
N MET A 49 -2.81 4.60 26.04
CA MET A 49 -2.46 4.42 24.64
C MET A 49 -3.14 5.51 23.83
N PRO A 50 -2.39 6.29 23.02
CA PRO A 50 -2.99 7.27 22.12
C PRO A 50 -4.00 6.55 21.24
N LYS A 51 -5.20 7.13 21.13
CA LYS A 51 -6.25 6.60 20.25
C LYS A 51 -5.63 6.31 18.89
N ARG A 52 -5.92 5.13 18.35
CA ARG A 52 -5.37 4.54 17.12
C ARG A 52 -5.48 5.44 15.87
N ASP A 53 -6.17 6.58 15.96
CA ASP A 53 -6.45 7.50 14.86
C ASP A 53 -5.35 8.55 14.56
N SER A 54 -4.30 8.63 15.34
CA SER A 54 -3.20 9.55 15.08
C SER A 54 -1.90 8.81 14.76
N ILE A 55 -1.72 8.38 13.50
CA ILE A 55 -0.39 8.08 12.98
C ILE A 55 0.39 9.40 13.12
N ARG A 56 1.20 9.52 14.17
CA ARG A 56 2.13 10.63 14.30
C ARG A 56 3.31 10.33 13.37
N LEU A 57 3.59 11.27 12.46
CA LEU A 57 4.78 11.18 11.63
C LEU A 57 5.92 11.93 12.31
N THR A 58 7.10 11.36 12.21
CA THR A 58 8.34 12.02 12.65
C THR A 58 9.05 12.55 11.42
N GLU A 59 9.54 13.76 11.51
CA GLU A 59 10.40 14.36 10.48
C GLU A 59 11.84 13.87 10.71
N GLN A 60 12.37 13.20 9.73
CA GLN A 60 13.77 12.78 9.70
C GLN A 60 14.52 13.71 8.76
N HIS A 61 15.59 14.32 9.25
CA HIS A 61 16.48 15.12 8.41
C HIS A 61 17.12 14.23 7.32
N TYR A 62 17.05 14.70 6.08
CA TYR A 62 17.62 14.01 4.91
C TYR A 62 18.86 14.74 4.39
N ALA A 63 18.78 16.06 4.18
CA ALA A 63 19.86 16.87 3.64
C ALA A 63 19.67 18.34 4.02
N GLY A 64 20.65 19.21 3.68
CA GLY A 64 20.65 20.63 3.99
C GLY A 64 21.00 20.94 5.45
N LYS A 65 20.61 22.09 5.94
CA LYS A 65 20.90 22.55 7.31
C LYS A 65 19.77 22.17 8.24
N SER A 66 20.01 21.30 9.21
CA SER A 66 18.98 20.78 10.13
C SER A 66 18.32 21.85 11.01
N SER A 67 18.92 23.04 11.13
CA SER A 67 18.37 24.17 11.88
C SER A 67 17.55 25.15 11.03
N ALA A 68 17.50 24.95 9.71
CA ALA A 68 16.75 25.83 8.82
C ALA A 68 15.24 25.66 9.01
N GLU A 69 14.49 26.75 8.89
CA GLU A 69 13.03 26.74 8.98
C GLU A 69 12.39 26.27 7.68
N ASP A 70 12.88 26.76 6.53
CA ASP A 70 12.34 26.40 5.23
C ASP A 70 12.67 24.95 4.86
N LYS A 71 11.65 24.22 4.41
CA LYS A 71 11.71 22.78 4.19
C LYS A 71 11.35 22.38 2.76
N VAL A 72 12.08 21.39 2.24
CA VAL A 72 11.63 20.53 1.15
C VAL A 72 11.22 19.19 1.76
N ALA A 73 9.96 18.78 1.58
CA ALA A 73 9.45 17.53 2.17
C ALA A 73 9.45 16.40 1.16
N ILE A 74 10.03 15.26 1.53
CA ILE A 74 9.96 14.02 0.74
C ILE A 74 8.78 13.18 1.25
N ILE A 75 7.78 12.97 0.38
CA ILE A 75 6.67 12.05 0.57
C ILE A 75 6.98 10.76 -0.16
N THR A 76 6.87 9.62 0.50
CA THR A 76 7.14 8.31 -0.11
C THR A 76 5.87 7.50 -0.30
N LEU A 77 5.71 6.94 -1.51
CA LEU A 77 4.63 6.02 -1.88
C LEU A 77 5.26 4.73 -2.41
N ASP A 78 5.33 3.73 -1.55
CA ASP A 78 5.92 2.44 -1.84
C ASP A 78 4.84 1.33 -1.85
N GLY A 79 5.00 0.34 -2.74
CA GLY A 79 4.15 -0.83 -2.81
C GLY A 79 2.85 -0.63 -3.59
N VAL A 80 1.88 -1.52 -3.37
CA VAL A 80 0.60 -1.54 -4.08
C VAL A 80 -0.36 -0.50 -3.50
N ILE A 81 -1.05 0.23 -4.38
CA ILE A 81 -2.00 1.27 -4.01
C ILE A 81 -3.37 0.64 -3.72
N LEU A 82 -3.73 0.51 -2.44
CA LEU A 82 -4.99 -0.07 -1.97
C LEU A 82 -5.67 0.83 -0.94
N GLU A 83 -7.01 0.87 -0.93
CA GLU A 83 -7.80 1.75 -0.07
C GLU A 83 -7.46 1.62 1.41
N GLY A 84 -7.27 0.40 1.91
CA GLY A 84 -6.94 0.12 3.32
C GLY A 84 -5.51 0.51 3.74
N LEU A 85 -4.61 0.75 2.78
CA LEU A 85 -3.18 0.98 3.02
C LEU A 85 -2.76 2.44 2.88
N LEU A 86 -3.66 3.34 2.49
CA LEU A 86 -3.34 4.74 2.20
C LEU A 86 -3.15 5.63 3.44
N GLY A 87 -3.43 5.15 4.64
CA GLY A 87 -3.41 5.96 5.86
C GLY A 87 -2.08 6.69 6.08
N TYR A 88 -0.96 6.03 5.82
CA TYR A 88 0.37 6.63 5.93
C TYR A 88 0.63 7.68 4.84
N ALA A 89 0.29 7.37 3.59
CA ALA A 89 0.41 8.30 2.47
C ALA A 89 -0.44 9.56 2.69
N HIS A 90 -1.70 9.39 3.11
CA HIS A 90 -2.59 10.52 3.42
C HIS A 90 -2.01 11.43 4.50
N LYS A 91 -1.44 10.86 5.58
CA LYS A 91 -0.85 11.65 6.66
C LYS A 91 0.38 12.43 6.22
N GLN A 92 1.26 11.85 5.39
CA GLN A 92 2.39 12.57 4.81
C GLN A 92 1.91 13.77 3.98
N ILE A 93 0.94 13.55 3.08
CA ILE A 93 0.36 14.62 2.24
C ILE A 93 -0.28 15.71 3.12
N GLU A 94 -1.06 15.31 4.13
CA GLU A 94 -1.75 16.24 5.02
C GLU A 94 -0.77 17.06 5.85
N GLN A 95 0.27 16.44 6.41
CA GLN A 95 1.29 17.11 7.21
C GLN A 95 2.11 18.07 6.34
N ALA A 96 2.55 17.64 5.15
CA ALA A 96 3.24 18.52 4.22
C ALA A 96 2.37 19.69 3.78
N ALA A 97 1.05 19.49 3.61
CA ALA A 97 0.13 20.55 3.24
C ALA A 97 -0.20 21.53 4.38
N ALA A 98 -0.10 21.08 5.63
CA ALA A 98 -0.41 21.89 6.81
C ALA A 98 0.78 22.67 7.35
N ASP A 99 2.02 22.23 7.07
CA ASP A 99 3.23 22.89 7.53
C ASP A 99 3.59 24.06 6.60
N GLU A 100 3.51 25.30 7.12
CA GLU A 100 3.84 26.51 6.39
C GLU A 100 5.33 26.65 6.02
N HIS A 101 6.21 25.92 6.73
CA HIS A 101 7.63 25.87 6.43
C HIS A 101 7.96 24.95 5.27
N VAL A 102 7.06 24.04 4.88
CA VAL A 102 7.24 23.21 3.68
C VAL A 102 6.98 24.04 2.44
N LYS A 103 8.01 24.41 1.70
CA LYS A 103 7.95 25.27 0.51
C LYS A 103 7.85 24.50 -0.80
N ALA A 104 8.34 23.25 -0.83
CA ALA A 104 8.20 22.34 -1.96
C ALA A 104 8.09 20.90 -1.48
N VAL A 105 7.56 20.04 -2.35
CA VAL A 105 7.41 18.61 -2.08
C VAL A 105 8.04 17.79 -3.18
N VAL A 106 8.80 16.76 -2.78
CA VAL A 106 9.25 15.69 -3.66
C VAL A 106 8.43 14.43 -3.39
N LEU A 107 7.68 13.97 -4.38
CA LEU A 107 6.92 12.74 -4.33
C LEU A 107 7.77 11.59 -4.84
N ARG A 108 8.30 10.76 -3.94
CA ARG A 108 9.03 9.54 -4.29
C ARG A 108 8.05 8.40 -4.49
N ILE A 109 8.02 7.82 -5.69
CA ILE A 109 7.11 6.72 -6.05
C ILE A 109 7.91 5.47 -6.35
N ASN A 110 7.56 4.36 -5.70
CA ASN A 110 8.03 3.02 -6.04
C ASN A 110 6.85 2.03 -5.98
N SER A 111 5.99 2.07 -7.01
CA SER A 111 4.69 1.40 -7.02
C SER A 111 4.35 0.80 -8.39
N PRO A 112 3.85 -0.45 -8.43
CA PRO A 112 3.29 -1.05 -9.64
C PRO A 112 1.89 -0.53 -9.98
N GLY A 113 1.30 0.32 -9.14
CA GLY A 113 -0.10 0.75 -9.20
C GLY A 113 -0.99 0.02 -8.22
N GLY A 114 -2.28 -0.07 -8.52
CA GLY A 114 -3.24 -0.72 -7.64
C GLY A 114 -4.69 -0.43 -8.00
N SER A 115 -5.53 -0.23 -6.99
CA SER A 115 -6.94 0.10 -7.14
C SER A 115 -7.12 1.47 -7.83
N ILE A 116 -8.10 1.54 -8.71
CA ILE A 116 -8.49 2.78 -9.40
C ILE A 116 -8.89 3.86 -8.40
N THR A 117 -9.80 3.52 -7.48
CA THR A 117 -10.33 4.46 -6.47
C THR A 117 -9.22 5.00 -5.56
N ALA A 118 -8.33 4.13 -5.10
CA ALA A 118 -7.20 4.53 -4.27
C ALA A 118 -6.22 5.44 -5.01
N SER A 119 -5.95 5.15 -6.28
CA SER A 119 -5.09 5.97 -7.14
C SER A 119 -5.72 7.35 -7.41
N ASP A 120 -7.04 7.40 -7.68
CA ASP A 120 -7.76 8.65 -7.91
C ASP A 120 -7.82 9.54 -6.65
N ASP A 121 -8.04 8.95 -5.46
CA ASP A 121 -8.00 9.71 -4.20
C ASP A 121 -6.62 10.31 -3.92
N LEU A 122 -5.54 9.53 -4.11
CA LEU A 122 -4.18 10.05 -3.99
C LEU A 122 -3.89 11.16 -5.01
N HIS A 123 -4.26 10.96 -6.27
CA HIS A 123 -4.11 11.96 -7.33
C HIS A 123 -4.81 13.27 -6.97
N ARG A 124 -6.05 13.20 -6.50
CA ARG A 124 -6.82 14.36 -6.06
C ARG A 124 -6.13 15.11 -4.91
N ARG A 125 -5.64 14.39 -3.88
CA ARG A 125 -4.93 14.99 -2.73
C ARG A 125 -3.60 15.62 -3.13
N LEU A 126 -2.85 14.98 -4.02
CA LEU A 126 -1.60 15.51 -4.54
C LEU A 126 -1.83 16.74 -5.43
N THR A 127 -2.92 16.76 -6.20
CA THR A 127 -3.35 17.93 -6.96
C THR A 127 -3.69 19.08 -6.02
N GLU A 128 -4.47 18.82 -4.94
CA GLU A 128 -4.78 19.82 -3.92
C GLU A 128 -3.52 20.35 -3.21
N LEU A 129 -2.54 19.49 -2.94
CA LEU A 129 -1.26 19.88 -2.36
C LEU A 129 -0.47 20.82 -3.30
N ARG A 130 -0.41 20.51 -4.60
CA ARG A 130 0.28 21.32 -5.60
C ARG A 130 -0.41 22.68 -5.81
N ASP A 131 -1.73 22.66 -5.97
CA ASP A 131 -2.51 23.86 -6.35
C ASP A 131 -2.91 24.73 -5.16
N GLY A 132 -2.73 24.21 -3.92
CA GLY A 132 -3.22 24.83 -2.70
C GLY A 132 -4.72 24.59 -2.48
N ASN A 133 -5.22 25.06 -1.35
CA ASN A 133 -6.64 25.01 -1.00
C ASN A 133 -7.00 26.22 -0.13
N SER A 134 -7.59 27.25 -0.74
CA SER A 134 -7.99 28.47 -0.06
C SER A 134 -9.01 28.25 1.05
N LYS A 135 -9.90 27.25 0.92
CA LYS A 135 -10.89 26.92 1.97
C LYS A 135 -10.22 26.34 3.23
N LYS A 136 -9.05 25.76 3.09
CA LYS A 136 -8.24 25.18 4.19
C LYS A 136 -7.04 26.06 4.56
N ASN A 137 -6.95 27.26 3.97
CA ASN A 137 -5.80 28.18 4.14
C ASN A 137 -4.46 27.48 3.85
N ARG A 138 -4.38 26.80 2.70
CA ARG A 138 -3.19 26.08 2.25
C ARG A 138 -2.68 26.69 0.95
N ASP A 139 -1.41 27.09 0.97
CA ASP A 139 -0.75 27.67 -0.19
C ASP A 139 -0.34 26.60 -1.22
N PRO A 140 -0.28 26.96 -2.51
CA PRO A 140 0.32 26.10 -3.54
C PRO A 140 1.77 25.76 -3.24
N ARG A 141 2.17 24.52 -3.58
CA ARG A 141 3.56 24.08 -3.43
C ARG A 141 4.05 23.37 -4.69
N PRO A 142 5.23 23.70 -5.21
CA PRO A 142 5.84 22.91 -6.28
C PRO A 142 5.90 21.45 -5.87
N LEU A 143 5.40 20.57 -6.75
CA LEU A 143 5.39 19.12 -6.58
C LEU A 143 6.28 18.49 -7.64
N ILE A 144 7.45 18.00 -7.23
CA ILE A 144 8.38 17.30 -8.10
C ILE A 144 8.21 15.79 -7.87
N VAL A 145 8.16 15.01 -8.94
CA VAL A 145 8.07 13.56 -8.85
C VAL A 145 9.43 12.92 -9.07
N SER A 146 9.79 11.99 -8.20
CA SER A 146 10.96 11.10 -8.35
C SER A 146 10.50 9.65 -8.39
N MET A 147 10.61 9.01 -9.55
CA MET A 147 10.26 7.62 -9.75
C MET A 147 11.44 6.73 -9.40
N GLY A 148 11.24 5.76 -8.50
CA GLY A 148 12.22 4.74 -8.14
C GLY A 148 12.30 3.60 -9.14
N GLY A 149 12.43 2.37 -8.66
CA GLY A 149 12.51 1.20 -9.54
C GLY A 149 11.27 1.04 -10.42
N MET A 150 10.09 1.41 -9.90
CA MET A 150 8.82 1.32 -10.64
C MET A 150 7.88 2.46 -10.27
N ALA A 151 7.27 3.09 -11.27
CA ALA A 151 6.12 3.99 -11.13
C ALA A 151 5.18 3.76 -12.31
N ALA A 152 4.40 2.69 -12.23
CA ALA A 152 3.63 2.19 -13.36
C ALA A 152 2.13 2.13 -13.04
N SER A 153 1.29 2.25 -14.05
CA SER A 153 -0.17 2.17 -13.94
C SER A 153 -0.71 3.15 -12.91
N GLY A 154 -1.36 2.73 -11.81
CA GLY A 154 -1.77 3.63 -10.73
C GLY A 154 -0.62 4.47 -10.17
N GLY A 155 0.62 3.93 -10.14
CA GLY A 155 1.83 4.68 -9.77
C GLY A 155 2.17 5.81 -10.76
N TYR A 156 1.90 5.62 -12.04
CA TYR A 156 2.02 6.67 -13.05
C TYR A 156 0.85 7.66 -12.97
N TYR A 157 -0.35 7.18 -12.70
CA TYR A 157 -1.53 8.01 -12.48
C TYR A 157 -1.33 9.06 -11.38
N ILE A 158 -0.80 8.63 -10.21
CA ILE A 158 -0.51 9.52 -9.08
C ILE A 158 0.69 10.44 -9.31
N ALA A 159 1.49 10.19 -10.33
CA ALA A 159 2.60 11.07 -10.73
C ALA A 159 2.11 12.29 -11.53
N MET A 160 0.92 12.26 -12.12
CA MET A 160 0.41 13.29 -13.03
C MET A 160 0.23 14.69 -12.43
N PRO A 161 -0.04 14.86 -11.12
CA PRO A 161 0.01 16.18 -10.50
C PRO A 161 1.40 16.81 -10.47
N GLY A 162 2.46 16.05 -10.68
CA GLY A 162 3.85 16.56 -10.65
C GLY A 162 4.13 17.61 -11.72
N THR A 163 4.81 18.68 -11.33
CA THR A 163 5.24 19.74 -12.24
C THR A 163 6.37 19.26 -13.16
N ILE A 164 7.29 18.45 -12.61
CA ILE A 164 8.40 17.82 -13.31
C ILE A 164 8.52 16.39 -12.83
N LEU A 165 8.63 15.46 -13.78
CA LEU A 165 8.71 14.01 -13.52
C LEU A 165 10.13 13.52 -13.81
N PHE A 166 10.84 13.13 -12.75
CA PHE A 166 12.12 12.43 -12.84
C PHE A 166 11.89 10.92 -12.76
N ALA A 167 12.68 10.17 -13.52
CA ALA A 167 12.82 8.74 -13.37
C ALA A 167 14.29 8.34 -13.26
N GLU A 168 14.61 7.36 -12.44
CA GLU A 168 15.96 6.79 -12.43
C GLU A 168 16.21 6.03 -13.74
N ARG A 169 17.47 5.81 -14.10
CA ARG A 169 17.87 5.17 -15.37
C ARG A 169 17.19 3.82 -15.60
N THR A 170 16.95 3.06 -14.53
CA THR A 170 16.39 1.71 -14.58
C THR A 170 14.89 1.67 -14.29
N THR A 171 14.26 2.81 -14.09
CA THR A 171 12.82 2.89 -13.80
C THR A 171 11.99 2.26 -14.88
N ILE A 172 10.97 1.52 -14.45
CA ILE A 172 9.88 1.03 -15.28
C ILE A 172 8.65 1.89 -14.99
N THR A 173 8.04 2.48 -16.04
CA THR A 173 6.91 3.42 -15.88
C THR A 173 5.86 3.24 -16.98
N GLY A 174 4.87 4.14 -17.07
CA GLY A 174 3.76 4.04 -18.02
C GLY A 174 2.73 3.01 -17.56
N SER A 175 2.48 1.98 -18.34
CA SER A 175 1.39 1.00 -18.11
C SER A 175 0.03 1.71 -17.98
N ILE A 176 -0.24 2.61 -18.94
CA ILE A 176 -1.50 3.34 -19.02
C ILE A 176 -2.56 2.38 -19.56
N GLY A 177 -3.33 1.79 -18.64
CA GLY A 177 -4.31 0.77 -18.96
C GLY A 177 -5.09 0.32 -17.73
N VAL A 178 -6.19 -0.39 -17.98
CA VAL A 178 -7.12 -0.92 -16.98
C VAL A 178 -7.40 -2.37 -17.28
N TYR A 179 -7.53 -3.19 -16.26
CA TYR A 179 -8.00 -4.56 -16.42
C TYR A 179 -8.86 -5.01 -15.23
N ALA A 180 -9.71 -5.99 -15.49
CA ALA A 180 -10.35 -6.81 -14.48
C ALA A 180 -10.08 -8.28 -14.78
N SER A 181 -9.77 -9.07 -13.77
CA SER A 181 -9.55 -10.50 -13.89
C SER A 181 -10.57 -11.27 -13.08
N PHE A 182 -11.17 -12.28 -13.67
CA PHE A 182 -12.16 -13.15 -13.04
C PHE A 182 -11.64 -14.58 -13.09
N LEU A 183 -11.49 -15.20 -11.93
CA LEU A 183 -11.15 -16.62 -11.85
C LEU A 183 -12.33 -17.45 -12.34
N ASN A 184 -12.06 -18.43 -13.20
CA ASN A 184 -13.08 -19.41 -13.63
C ASN A 184 -12.60 -20.82 -13.27
N VAL A 185 -13.30 -21.47 -12.35
CA VAL A 185 -13.05 -22.83 -11.87
C VAL A 185 -14.24 -23.77 -12.15
N LYS A 186 -15.14 -23.40 -13.06
CA LYS A 186 -16.35 -24.16 -13.39
C LYS A 186 -16.05 -25.60 -13.74
N GLU A 187 -15.12 -25.84 -14.66
CA GLU A 187 -14.78 -27.19 -15.10
C GLU A 187 -14.04 -28.00 -14.03
N LEU A 188 -13.19 -27.31 -13.24
CA LEU A 188 -12.55 -27.93 -12.09
C LEU A 188 -13.58 -28.37 -11.05
N GLY A 189 -14.57 -27.51 -10.75
CA GLY A 189 -15.68 -27.84 -9.86
C GLY A 189 -16.47 -29.06 -10.32
N LYS A 190 -16.82 -29.14 -11.60
CA LYS A 190 -17.50 -30.32 -12.17
C LYS A 190 -16.67 -31.58 -12.00
N THR A 191 -15.37 -31.52 -12.24
CA THR A 191 -14.48 -32.70 -12.14
C THR A 191 -14.44 -33.27 -10.71
N TYR A 192 -14.48 -32.39 -9.69
CA TYR A 192 -14.37 -32.77 -8.29
C TYR A 192 -15.72 -32.77 -7.54
N GLY A 193 -16.84 -32.60 -8.25
CA GLY A 193 -18.18 -32.63 -7.65
C GLY A 193 -18.49 -31.38 -6.78
N VAL A 194 -17.83 -30.25 -7.01
CA VAL A 194 -18.07 -29.00 -6.31
C VAL A 194 -18.94 -28.10 -7.18
N ALA A 195 -20.07 -27.62 -6.65
CA ALA A 195 -20.96 -26.69 -7.33
C ALA A 195 -21.38 -25.54 -6.42
N MET A 196 -21.61 -24.37 -7.00
CA MET A 196 -22.20 -23.24 -6.31
C MET A 196 -23.66 -23.09 -6.76
N ASN A 197 -24.60 -23.13 -5.80
CA ASN A 197 -26.02 -22.91 -6.06
C ASN A 197 -26.38 -21.46 -5.72
N THR A 198 -26.36 -20.59 -6.71
CA THR A 198 -26.65 -19.17 -6.52
C THR A 198 -28.15 -18.92 -6.65
N ILE A 199 -28.77 -18.33 -5.62
CA ILE A 199 -30.13 -17.77 -5.66
C ILE A 199 -29.97 -16.26 -5.80
N LYS A 200 -30.47 -15.67 -6.89
CA LYS A 200 -30.24 -14.25 -7.18
C LYS A 200 -31.53 -13.55 -7.64
N GLN A 201 -31.58 -12.26 -7.36
CA GLN A 201 -32.49 -11.33 -7.98
C GLN A 201 -31.63 -10.29 -8.74
N GLY A 202 -31.95 -10.09 -10.01
CA GLY A 202 -31.14 -9.34 -10.97
C GLY A 202 -30.32 -10.26 -11.88
N GLN A 203 -30.48 -10.06 -13.20
CA GLN A 203 -29.96 -10.97 -14.23
C GLN A 203 -28.44 -11.16 -14.15
N ILE A 204 -27.68 -10.09 -13.90
CA ILE A 204 -26.23 -10.06 -13.90
C ILE A 204 -25.63 -9.97 -12.48
N LYS A 205 -26.43 -10.27 -11.42
CA LYS A 205 -25.98 -10.08 -10.02
C LYS A 205 -24.81 -11.00 -9.63
N ASP A 206 -24.66 -12.13 -10.30
CA ASP A 206 -23.57 -13.10 -10.11
C ASP A 206 -22.51 -13.03 -11.22
N SER A 207 -22.50 -11.96 -12.00
CA SER A 207 -21.51 -11.73 -13.04
C SER A 207 -20.09 -11.78 -12.46
N GLY A 208 -19.20 -12.55 -13.10
CA GLY A 208 -17.85 -12.80 -12.60
C GLY A 208 -17.76 -13.92 -11.55
N SER A 209 -18.85 -14.69 -11.32
CA SER A 209 -18.81 -15.87 -10.45
C SER A 209 -17.73 -16.86 -10.94
N PRO A 210 -16.88 -17.40 -10.04
CA PRO A 210 -15.84 -18.34 -10.43
C PRO A 210 -16.41 -19.70 -10.90
N PHE A 211 -17.68 -20.02 -10.56
CA PHE A 211 -18.33 -21.27 -10.95
C PHE A 211 -19.27 -21.13 -12.16
N GLY A 212 -19.33 -19.95 -12.77
CA GLY A 212 -20.12 -19.64 -13.96
C GLY A 212 -19.25 -19.24 -15.15
N GLU A 213 -19.80 -19.39 -16.36
CA GLU A 213 -19.24 -18.73 -17.53
C GLU A 213 -19.86 -17.34 -17.65
N MET A 214 -19.01 -16.35 -17.90
CA MET A 214 -19.47 -15.00 -18.16
C MET A 214 -20.18 -14.95 -19.52
N THR A 215 -21.41 -14.51 -19.53
CA THR A 215 -22.18 -14.30 -20.76
C THR A 215 -21.64 -13.13 -21.58
N ALA A 216 -22.00 -13.04 -22.84
CA ALA A 216 -21.62 -11.89 -23.70
C ALA A 216 -22.15 -10.56 -23.14
N HIS A 217 -23.37 -10.55 -22.57
CA HIS A 217 -23.95 -9.36 -21.96
C HIS A 217 -23.19 -8.93 -20.69
N GLU A 218 -22.88 -9.86 -19.81
CA GLU A 218 -22.06 -9.57 -18.62
C GLU A 218 -20.68 -9.05 -18.99
N ARG A 219 -20.04 -9.66 -19.99
CA ARG A 219 -18.75 -9.19 -20.52
C ARG A 219 -18.84 -7.77 -21.04
N GLN A 220 -19.91 -7.43 -21.76
CA GLN A 220 -20.11 -6.08 -22.27
C GLN A 220 -20.23 -5.06 -21.14
N VAL A 221 -20.99 -5.36 -20.10
CA VAL A 221 -21.12 -4.47 -18.93
C VAL A 221 -19.77 -4.23 -18.25
N TRP A 222 -18.94 -5.28 -18.08
CA TRP A 222 -17.60 -5.11 -17.53
C TRP A 222 -16.66 -4.33 -18.46
N GLN A 223 -16.78 -4.55 -19.78
CA GLN A 223 -15.99 -3.83 -20.78
C GLN A 223 -16.30 -2.34 -20.76
N ASP A 224 -17.58 -1.95 -20.71
CA ASP A 224 -17.99 -0.55 -20.61
C ASP A 224 -17.40 0.14 -19.37
N MET A 225 -17.38 -0.53 -18.22
CA MET A 225 -16.75 -0.02 -16.99
C MET A 225 -15.23 0.13 -17.13
N ILE A 226 -14.58 -0.80 -17.84
CA ILE A 226 -13.14 -0.73 -18.12
C ILE A 226 -12.83 0.42 -19.07
N ASP A 227 -13.64 0.61 -20.10
CA ASP A 227 -13.49 1.67 -21.09
C ASP A 227 -13.66 3.06 -20.44
N ASP A 228 -14.65 3.24 -19.57
CA ASP A 228 -14.83 4.47 -18.78
C ASP A 228 -13.62 4.77 -17.89
N ALA A 229 -13.11 3.75 -17.17
CA ALA A 229 -11.95 3.91 -16.31
C ALA A 229 -10.67 4.18 -17.12
N TYR A 230 -10.52 3.55 -18.29
CA TYR A 230 -9.42 3.78 -19.20
C TYR A 230 -9.44 5.20 -19.76
N GLN A 231 -10.60 5.67 -20.23
CA GLN A 231 -10.77 7.04 -20.71
C GLN A 231 -10.38 8.07 -19.65
N ARG A 232 -10.79 7.86 -18.39
CA ARG A 232 -10.39 8.70 -17.27
C ARG A 232 -8.86 8.70 -17.07
N PHE A 233 -8.21 7.54 -17.21
CA PHE A 233 -6.75 7.48 -17.09
C PHE A 233 -6.07 8.29 -18.19
N VAL A 234 -6.53 8.16 -19.44
CA VAL A 234 -6.02 8.94 -20.57
C VAL A 234 -6.17 10.44 -20.31
N GLU A 235 -7.34 10.90 -19.86
CA GLU A 235 -7.60 12.31 -19.53
C GLU A 235 -6.67 12.85 -18.43
N VAL A 236 -6.43 12.06 -17.39
CA VAL A 236 -5.51 12.44 -16.30
C VAL A 236 -4.08 12.56 -16.82
N VAL A 237 -3.65 11.64 -17.70
CA VAL A 237 -2.33 11.73 -18.32
C VAL A 237 -2.24 12.91 -19.28
N GLU A 238 -3.23 13.16 -20.12
CA GLU A 238 -3.26 14.33 -21.00
C GLU A 238 -3.23 15.65 -20.22
N LYS A 239 -3.92 15.73 -19.08
CA LYS A 239 -3.90 16.90 -18.20
C LYS A 239 -2.51 17.10 -17.56
N GLY A 240 -1.86 16.03 -17.11
CA GLY A 240 -0.51 16.07 -16.52
C GLY A 240 0.60 16.22 -17.57
N ARG A 241 0.34 15.83 -18.81
CA ARG A 241 1.28 15.85 -19.95
C ARG A 241 0.67 16.57 -21.17
N PRO A 242 0.55 17.90 -21.13
CA PRO A 242 -0.15 18.67 -22.18
C PRO A 242 0.42 18.48 -23.59
N MET A 243 1.70 18.05 -23.70
CA MET A 243 2.31 17.72 -24.98
C MET A 243 1.76 16.43 -25.62
N LEU A 244 1.02 15.61 -24.87
CA LEU A 244 0.43 14.34 -25.32
C LEU A 244 -1.08 14.43 -25.58
N VAL A 245 -1.66 15.61 -25.49
CA VAL A 245 -3.08 15.88 -25.79
C VAL A 245 -3.39 15.66 -27.27
N GLY A 246 -4.65 15.34 -27.57
CA GLY A 246 -5.17 15.23 -28.92
C GLY A 246 -4.97 13.85 -29.55
N GLY A 247 -5.04 12.80 -28.74
CA GLY A 247 -4.96 11.42 -29.20
C GLY A 247 -3.55 10.85 -29.35
N LYS A 248 -2.51 11.64 -29.05
CA LYS A 248 -1.11 11.18 -29.19
C LYS A 248 -0.77 9.96 -28.34
N LEU A 249 -1.49 9.75 -27.23
CA LEU A 249 -1.36 8.54 -26.41
C LEU A 249 -1.81 7.27 -27.15
N LEU A 250 -2.71 7.44 -28.13
CA LEU A 250 -3.29 6.37 -28.95
C LEU A 250 -2.70 6.32 -30.37
N GLU A 251 -1.73 7.19 -30.67
CA GLU A 251 -0.99 7.11 -31.93
C GLU A 251 0.09 6.03 -31.88
N ALA A 252 0.27 5.34 -33.02
CA ALA A 252 1.26 4.28 -33.12
C ALA A 252 2.69 4.86 -33.15
N VAL A 253 3.49 4.50 -32.17
CA VAL A 253 4.92 4.83 -32.12
C VAL A 253 5.75 3.62 -32.50
N SER A 254 6.82 3.86 -33.28
CA SER A 254 7.78 2.80 -33.65
C SER A 254 8.79 2.61 -32.52
N VAL A 255 8.87 1.39 -32.00
CA VAL A 255 9.82 0.99 -30.97
C VAL A 255 10.90 0.13 -31.60
N THR A 256 12.14 0.60 -31.52
CA THR A 256 13.29 -0.20 -31.93
C THR A 256 13.81 -0.96 -30.72
N PRO A 257 13.87 -2.29 -30.75
CA PRO A 257 14.49 -3.06 -29.67
C PRO A 257 15.98 -2.71 -29.54
N VAL A 258 16.50 -2.73 -28.32
CA VAL A 258 17.94 -2.60 -28.08
C VAL A 258 18.61 -3.85 -28.61
N GLN A 259 19.65 -3.68 -29.42
CA GLN A 259 20.43 -4.81 -29.90
C GLN A 259 21.18 -5.43 -28.74
N ALA A 260 20.89 -6.68 -28.42
CA ALA A 260 21.64 -7.43 -27.41
C ALA A 260 23.12 -7.52 -27.85
N GLY A 261 24.03 -7.35 -26.89
CA GLY A 261 25.47 -7.48 -27.18
C GLY A 261 25.85 -8.87 -27.72
N PRO A 262 27.04 -9.02 -28.29
CA PRO A 262 27.44 -10.18 -29.12
C PRO A 262 27.40 -11.54 -28.41
N ASN A 263 27.20 -11.58 -27.09
CA ASN A 263 27.20 -12.81 -26.28
C ASN A 263 25.80 -13.24 -25.78
N PHE A 264 24.74 -12.49 -26.06
CA PHE A 264 23.40 -12.86 -25.64
C PHE A 264 22.67 -13.61 -26.78
N LEU A 265 22.53 -14.91 -26.61
CA LEU A 265 21.74 -15.85 -27.41
C LEU A 265 22.09 -15.89 -28.92
N LYS A 266 22.98 -16.79 -29.28
CA LYS A 266 23.36 -17.15 -30.63
C LYS A 266 22.22 -17.74 -31.49
N LYS A 267 20.99 -17.28 -31.43
CA LYS A 267 19.87 -17.96 -32.10
C LYS A 267 19.01 -17.15 -33.06
N GLU A 268 19.25 -15.85 -33.27
CA GLU A 268 18.57 -15.16 -34.36
C GLU A 268 19.58 -14.33 -35.16
N GLU A 269 19.90 -14.83 -36.31
CA GLU A 269 20.61 -14.09 -37.40
C GLU A 269 19.67 -13.01 -37.93
N GLY A 270 19.72 -11.80 -37.35
CA GLY A 270 18.98 -10.65 -37.85
C GLY A 270 18.99 -9.48 -36.86
N LYS A 271 19.08 -8.26 -37.41
CA LYS A 271 18.85 -7.05 -36.60
C LYS A 271 17.41 -7.08 -36.06
N PRO A 272 17.17 -6.80 -34.75
CA PRO A 272 15.83 -6.78 -34.22
C PRO A 272 14.96 -5.77 -34.98
N LYS A 273 13.82 -6.25 -35.47
CA LYS A 273 12.93 -5.42 -36.31
C LYS A 273 12.15 -4.45 -35.41
N PRO A 274 11.98 -3.18 -35.82
CA PRO A 274 11.08 -2.26 -35.15
C PRO A 274 9.64 -2.81 -35.14
N TYR A 275 8.93 -2.56 -34.04
CA TYR A 275 7.52 -2.88 -33.89
C TYR A 275 6.73 -1.65 -33.46
N LYS A 276 5.42 -1.66 -33.74
CA LYS A 276 4.53 -0.55 -33.39
C LYS A 276 3.84 -0.82 -32.04
N ARG A 277 3.74 0.21 -31.24
CA ARG A 277 2.98 0.25 -29.99
C ARG A 277 2.23 1.58 -29.86
N TYR A 278 1.27 1.64 -28.95
CA TYR A 278 0.67 2.89 -28.48
C TYR A 278 1.25 3.25 -27.12
N LEU A 279 1.31 4.54 -26.77
CA LEU A 279 1.83 4.96 -25.46
C LEU A 279 0.92 4.47 -24.33
N ALA A 280 -0.37 4.43 -24.60
CA ALA A 280 -1.41 3.97 -23.69
C ALA A 280 -1.95 2.55 -24.04
N ASP A 281 -1.08 1.62 -24.40
CA ASP A 281 -1.44 0.22 -24.67
C ASP A 281 -1.48 -0.69 -23.44
N GLY A 282 -1.40 -0.12 -22.25
CA GLY A 282 -1.32 -0.86 -20.99
C GLY A 282 0.06 -1.43 -20.67
N GLY A 283 1.01 -1.39 -21.58
CA GLY A 283 2.36 -1.90 -21.39
C GLY A 283 3.30 -0.89 -20.71
N VAL A 284 4.37 -1.42 -20.13
CA VAL A 284 5.41 -0.63 -19.48
C VAL A 284 6.44 -0.06 -20.46
N TRP A 285 7.12 0.99 -20.02
CA TRP A 285 8.19 1.69 -20.72
C TRP A 285 9.43 1.81 -19.82
N THR A 286 10.62 1.66 -20.38
CA THR A 286 11.87 2.03 -19.70
C THR A 286 11.99 3.55 -19.61
N ALA A 287 12.78 4.06 -18.65
CA ALA A 287 13.00 5.49 -18.45
C ALA A 287 13.43 6.21 -19.73
N GLU A 288 14.37 5.62 -20.51
CA GLU A 288 14.85 6.22 -21.76
C GLU A 288 13.72 6.34 -22.82
N LYS A 289 12.90 5.31 -22.98
CA LYS A 289 11.75 5.34 -23.88
C LYS A 289 10.66 6.29 -23.39
N ALA A 290 10.42 6.31 -22.09
CA ALA A 290 9.47 7.24 -21.45
C ALA A 290 9.90 8.70 -21.68
N LEU A 291 11.19 9.01 -21.52
CA LEU A 291 11.74 10.33 -21.82
C LEU A 291 11.59 10.68 -23.30
N LYS A 292 11.98 9.78 -24.20
CA LYS A 292 11.84 9.95 -25.67
C LYS A 292 10.42 10.29 -26.07
N HIS A 293 9.43 9.63 -25.46
CA HIS A 293 8.01 9.80 -25.76
C HIS A 293 7.30 10.81 -24.85
N LYS A 294 8.05 11.60 -24.07
CA LYS A 294 7.50 12.66 -23.20
C LYS A 294 6.56 12.18 -22.09
N LEU A 295 6.64 10.91 -21.72
CA LEU A 295 5.95 10.39 -20.55
C LEU A 295 6.59 10.87 -19.23
N ILE A 296 7.89 11.21 -19.27
CA ILE A 296 8.64 11.84 -18.18
C ILE A 296 9.43 13.04 -18.72
N ASP A 297 9.98 13.87 -17.82
CA ASP A 297 10.72 15.07 -18.21
C ASP A 297 12.23 14.88 -18.16
N LYS A 298 12.73 14.13 -17.16
CA LYS A 298 14.17 13.98 -16.90
C LYS A 298 14.50 12.56 -16.42
N ILE A 299 15.71 12.11 -16.74
CA ILE A 299 16.33 10.97 -16.08
C ILE A 299 17.27 11.54 -15.01
N GLY A 300 17.08 11.13 -13.76
CA GLY A 300 17.86 11.61 -12.62
C GLY A 300 17.52 10.85 -11.34
N THR A 301 18.27 11.15 -10.30
CA THR A 301 18.16 10.54 -8.96
C THR A 301 17.12 11.27 -8.10
N LEU A 302 16.92 10.78 -6.87
CA LEU A 302 16.12 11.49 -5.88
C LEU A 302 16.75 12.85 -5.52
N ASP A 303 18.07 12.92 -5.44
CA ASP A 303 18.79 14.15 -5.11
C ASP A 303 18.64 15.20 -6.21
N ASP A 304 18.63 14.79 -7.49
CA ASP A 304 18.34 15.70 -8.60
C ASP A 304 16.91 16.27 -8.51
N ALA A 305 15.95 15.46 -8.10
CA ALA A 305 14.57 15.89 -7.91
C ALA A 305 14.43 16.82 -6.68
N VAL A 306 15.20 16.60 -5.62
CA VAL A 306 15.27 17.48 -4.45
C VAL A 306 15.86 18.85 -4.85
N GLN A 307 16.93 18.86 -5.63
CA GLN A 307 17.52 20.11 -6.12
C GLN A 307 16.54 20.88 -7.01
N GLU A 308 15.82 20.19 -7.89
CA GLU A 308 14.79 20.83 -8.72
C GLU A 308 13.65 21.42 -7.86
N ALA A 309 13.24 20.72 -6.78
CA ALA A 309 12.23 21.21 -5.85
C ALA A 309 12.69 22.47 -5.12
N HIS A 310 13.93 22.50 -4.66
CA HIS A 310 14.59 23.67 -4.07
C HIS A 310 14.57 24.87 -5.03
N ASP A 311 15.01 24.67 -6.27
CA ASP A 311 15.09 25.71 -7.30
C ASP A 311 13.70 26.25 -7.66
N LYS A 312 12.69 25.36 -7.78
CA LYS A 312 11.29 25.75 -8.06
C LYS A 312 10.63 26.51 -6.92
N ALA A 313 11.03 26.24 -5.69
CA ALA A 313 10.55 27.00 -4.53
C ALA A 313 11.29 28.31 -4.32
N GLY A 314 12.36 28.55 -5.07
CA GLY A 314 13.18 29.77 -4.94
C GLY A 314 13.89 29.90 -3.59
N LEU A 315 14.26 28.76 -2.99
CA LEU A 315 14.92 28.73 -1.68
C LEU A 315 16.39 29.19 -1.78
N GLY A 316 16.87 29.81 -0.72
CA GLY A 316 18.30 30.13 -0.57
C GLY A 316 19.10 28.96 0.02
N ASP A 317 20.35 29.22 0.41
CA ASP A 317 21.23 28.19 0.99
C ASP A 317 20.81 27.72 2.40
N ASP A 318 19.83 28.39 3.03
CA ASP A 318 19.35 28.08 4.38
C ASP A 318 18.03 27.34 4.33
N TYR A 319 18.11 26.09 3.97
CA TYR A 319 16.97 25.17 3.91
C TYR A 319 17.34 23.77 4.42
N GLN A 320 16.34 22.98 4.78
CA GLN A 320 16.47 21.56 5.10
C GLN A 320 15.58 20.70 4.22
N VAL A 321 16.01 19.47 4.03
CA VAL A 321 15.21 18.41 3.40
C VAL A 321 14.81 17.43 4.46
N ILE A 322 13.50 17.16 4.55
CA ILE A 322 12.94 16.22 5.52
C ILE A 322 12.25 15.07 4.82
N LYS A 323 12.25 13.92 5.46
CA LYS A 323 11.48 12.74 5.08
C LYS A 323 10.57 12.36 6.24
N TYR A 324 9.30 12.09 5.95
CA TYR A 324 8.38 11.58 6.96
C TYR A 324 8.64 10.10 7.24
N THR A 325 8.74 9.76 8.54
CA THR A 325 8.90 8.39 9.01
C THR A 325 7.85 8.06 10.07
N ARG A 326 7.51 6.80 10.19
CA ARG A 326 6.67 6.35 11.31
C ARG A 326 7.53 6.40 12.59
N PRO A 327 6.98 6.84 13.73
CA PRO A 327 7.70 6.77 14.99
C PRO A 327 8.01 5.30 15.30
N SER A 328 9.23 5.04 15.77
CA SER A 328 9.62 3.72 16.26
C SER A 328 8.72 3.32 17.41
N THR A 329 8.21 2.11 17.40
CA THR A 329 7.45 1.58 18.53
C THR A 329 8.37 1.37 19.74
N LEU A 330 7.82 1.43 20.96
CA LEU A 330 8.59 1.18 22.18
C LEU A 330 9.30 -0.19 22.14
N LEU A 331 8.71 -1.18 21.49
CA LEU A 331 9.29 -2.51 21.27
C LEU A 331 10.53 -2.46 20.37
N GLU A 332 10.51 -1.66 19.30
CA GLU A 332 11.68 -1.42 18.43
C GLU A 332 12.78 -0.67 19.19
N LEU A 333 12.42 0.29 20.03
CA LEU A 333 13.37 1.04 20.87
C LEU A 333 14.04 0.16 21.92
N LEU A 334 13.35 -0.87 22.42
CA LEU A 334 13.86 -1.87 23.37
C LEU A 334 14.65 -2.99 22.68
N GLY A 335 14.94 -2.86 21.38
CA GLY A 335 15.68 -3.87 20.60
C GLY A 335 14.89 -5.13 20.31
N VAL A 336 13.60 -5.17 20.68
CA VAL A 336 12.66 -6.19 20.25
C VAL A 336 12.15 -5.78 18.86
N SER A 337 13.07 -5.79 17.88
CA SER A 337 12.68 -5.62 16.50
C SER A 337 11.87 -6.85 16.10
N GLY A 338 10.59 -6.67 15.91
CA GLY A 338 9.69 -7.69 15.35
C GLY A 338 9.96 -7.99 13.86
N GLN A 339 11.21 -7.78 13.42
CA GLN A 339 11.72 -8.35 12.18
C GLN A 339 12.08 -9.81 12.44
N SER A 340 11.06 -10.62 12.72
CA SER A 340 11.22 -12.06 12.55
C SER A 340 11.40 -12.31 11.05
N HIS A 341 12.64 -12.39 10.60
CA HIS A 341 13.00 -13.03 9.33
C HIS A 341 12.82 -14.56 9.42
N ALA A 342 12.00 -15.03 10.36
CA ALA A 342 11.53 -16.41 10.32
C ALA A 342 10.59 -16.50 9.12
N PRO A 343 10.84 -17.38 8.16
CA PRO A 343 9.85 -17.71 7.16
C PRO A 343 8.58 -18.14 7.91
N PRO A 344 7.40 -17.65 7.53
CA PRO A 344 6.17 -18.06 8.19
C PRO A 344 6.07 -19.58 8.06
N SER A 345 6.24 -20.27 9.17
CA SER A 345 6.03 -21.70 9.27
C SER A 345 4.52 -21.95 9.34
N GLY A 346 3.89 -21.86 8.17
CA GLY A 346 2.47 -22.11 7.97
C GLY A 346 1.84 -21.05 7.07
N PHE A 347 1.37 -21.47 5.91
CA PHE A 347 0.47 -20.69 5.09
C PHE A 347 -0.86 -20.57 5.84
N VAL A 348 -1.05 -19.54 6.64
CA VAL A 348 -2.38 -19.18 7.13
C VAL A 348 -3.03 -18.34 6.04
N LEU A 349 -3.82 -18.99 5.20
CA LEU A 349 -4.71 -18.31 4.27
C LEU A 349 -5.83 -17.66 5.11
N ASP A 350 -5.72 -16.37 5.39
CA ASP A 350 -6.79 -15.60 5.98
C ASP A 350 -7.96 -15.56 4.97
N PRO A 351 -9.14 -16.10 5.32
CA PRO A 351 -10.31 -16.09 4.44
C PRO A 351 -10.67 -14.68 3.94
N ALA A 352 -10.49 -13.65 4.76
CA ALA A 352 -10.75 -12.27 4.37
C ALA A 352 -9.78 -11.76 3.29
N CYS A 353 -8.52 -12.20 3.34
CA CYS A 353 -7.54 -11.89 2.29
C CYS A 353 -7.84 -12.65 0.99
N LEU A 354 -8.36 -13.89 1.09
CA LEU A 354 -8.82 -14.63 -0.08
C LEU A 354 -10.04 -13.96 -0.71
N GLU A 355 -11.05 -13.57 0.08
CA GLU A 355 -12.21 -12.84 -0.42
C GLU A 355 -11.81 -11.52 -1.07
N ALA A 356 -10.92 -10.76 -0.45
CA ALA A 356 -10.40 -9.52 -1.04
C ALA A 356 -9.62 -9.76 -2.33
N GLY A 357 -8.91 -10.88 -2.45
CA GLY A 357 -8.16 -11.26 -3.66
C GLY A 357 -9.05 -11.75 -4.81
N PHE A 358 -10.21 -12.34 -4.50
CA PHE A 358 -11.16 -12.86 -5.49
C PHE A 358 -12.31 -11.90 -5.80
N ALA A 359 -12.50 -10.82 -5.01
CA ALA A 359 -13.52 -9.83 -5.30
C ALA A 359 -13.22 -9.15 -6.65
N PRO A 360 -14.21 -9.03 -7.55
CA PRO A 360 -14.04 -8.31 -8.81
C PRO A 360 -13.68 -6.86 -8.54
N ARG A 361 -12.52 -6.43 -9.03
CA ARG A 361 -12.05 -5.04 -8.91
C ARG A 361 -11.44 -4.59 -10.22
N LEU A 362 -11.61 -3.31 -10.52
CA LEU A 362 -10.89 -2.68 -11.61
C LEU A 362 -9.53 -2.21 -11.11
N TRP A 363 -8.48 -2.51 -11.85
CA TRP A 363 -7.11 -2.29 -11.46
C TRP A 363 -6.35 -1.39 -12.42
N TYR A 364 -5.63 -0.43 -11.85
CA TYR A 364 -4.46 0.21 -12.43
C TYR A 364 -3.22 -0.49 -11.88
N LEU A 365 -2.87 -1.64 -12.39
CA LEU A 365 -1.73 -2.44 -11.91
C LEU A 365 -0.85 -2.87 -13.09
N ALA A 366 0.46 -2.73 -12.94
CA ALA A 366 1.42 -3.08 -13.98
C ALA A 366 1.38 -4.58 -14.32
N PRO A 367 1.66 -4.97 -15.57
CA PRO A 367 1.72 -6.36 -15.97
C PRO A 367 2.67 -7.17 -15.08
N GLY A 368 2.25 -8.37 -14.66
CA GLY A 368 3.03 -9.26 -13.81
C GLY A 368 3.01 -8.95 -12.31
N ALA A 369 2.45 -7.80 -11.88
CA ALA A 369 2.39 -7.42 -10.47
C ALA A 369 1.23 -8.08 -9.69
N GLN A 370 0.36 -8.84 -10.36
CA GLN A 370 -0.87 -9.42 -9.80
C GLN A 370 -0.62 -10.29 -8.57
N VAL A 371 0.43 -11.13 -8.61
CA VAL A 371 0.76 -12.06 -7.51
C VAL A 371 1.45 -11.32 -6.36
N SER A 372 2.34 -10.38 -6.67
CA SER A 372 3.05 -9.59 -5.65
C SER A 372 2.12 -8.65 -4.88
N GLY A 373 1.06 -8.12 -5.53
CA GLY A 373 0.05 -7.29 -4.88
C GLY A 373 -0.75 -8.03 -3.82
N LEU A 374 -1.15 -9.27 -4.12
CA LEU A 374 -1.85 -10.13 -3.17
C LEU A 374 -0.99 -10.45 -1.94
N PHE A 375 0.28 -10.79 -2.14
CA PHE A 375 1.21 -11.08 -1.04
C PHE A 375 1.64 -9.82 -0.25
N ALA A 376 1.73 -8.65 -0.87
CA ALA A 376 2.00 -7.41 -0.18
C ALA A 376 0.84 -7.00 0.73
N ALA A 377 -0.41 -7.12 0.26
CA ALA A 377 -1.61 -6.87 1.07
C ALA A 377 -1.71 -7.81 2.29
N MET A 378 -1.30 -9.08 2.13
CA MET A 378 -1.23 -10.06 3.23
C MET A 378 -0.15 -9.73 4.27
N ARG A 379 0.93 -9.06 3.87
CA ARG A 379 2.05 -8.75 4.76
C ARG A 379 1.82 -7.50 5.62
N GLU A 380 1.04 -6.53 5.12
CA GLU A 380 0.76 -5.28 5.82
C GLU A 380 -0.51 -5.33 6.70
N SER A 381 -1.36 -6.36 6.54
CA SER A 381 -2.56 -6.56 7.35
C SER A 381 -2.30 -7.24 8.70
N GLN A 382 -1.06 -7.55 9.05
CA GLN A 382 -0.72 -8.04 10.39
C GLN A 382 -0.55 -6.86 11.36
N PRO A 383 -1.25 -6.89 12.52
CA PRO A 383 -1.25 -5.81 13.51
C PRO A 383 0.09 -5.60 14.19
#